data_eab0dd73b1b0c366c348bda4b196b68e
#
_entry.id   eab0dd73b1b0c366c348bda4b196b68e
#
_cell.length_a   1.000
_cell.length_b   1.000
_cell.length_c   1.000
_cell.angle_alpha   90.00
_cell.angle_beta   90.00
_cell.angle_gamma   90.00
#
_symmetry.space_group_name_H-M   'P 1'
#
loop_
_entity.id
_entity.type
_entity.pdbx_description
1 polymer ?
#
loop_
_entity_poly.entity_id
_entity_poly.type
_entity_poly.pdbx_seq_one_letter_code
_entity_poly.pdbx_strand_id
1 'polypeptide(L)'
;MLFNSMAYAIFLPLVFLIYWIIPHKFRWILLLISSYYFYMSWNAKYVVLILTTTCISYICAILLERFDAKTMRRLILLMSLLVCLGILFVFKYYNWTMSSLSSLFKTEVKPIDLILPVGISFYTFQTLGYVIDVYRRDIQAERHFGIYATFISFFQIGRAHV
;
A
#
# COMPACT_ATOMS: atom_id res chain seq x y z
N MET A 1 -3.84 3.96 -16.07
CA MET A 1 -3.15 5.11 -16.70
C MET A 1 -1.65 4.98 -16.48
N LEU A 2 -0.84 5.07 -17.53
CA LEU A 2 0.61 5.19 -17.39
C LEU A 2 0.96 6.63 -17.02
N PHE A 3 1.98 6.84 -16.18
CA PHE A 3 2.46 8.18 -15.83
C PHE A 3 2.92 8.99 -17.08
N ASN A 4 3.24 8.30 -18.16
CA ASN A 4 3.67 8.87 -19.44
C ASN A 4 2.52 8.96 -20.45
N SER A 5 1.26 8.94 -20.04
CA SER A 5 0.10 9.04 -20.91
C SER A 5 -0.49 10.45 -20.94
N MET A 6 -1.03 10.87 -22.09
CA MET A 6 -1.79 12.12 -22.21
C MET A 6 -2.95 12.17 -21.21
N ALA A 7 -3.56 11.02 -20.90
CA ALA A 7 -4.60 10.91 -19.90
C ALA A 7 -4.12 11.34 -18.50
N TYR A 8 -2.88 10.98 -18.12
CA TYR A 8 -2.29 11.42 -16.86
C TYR A 8 -1.94 12.91 -16.87
N ALA A 9 -1.43 13.42 -17.99
CA ALA A 9 -1.10 14.83 -18.16
C ALA A 9 -2.33 15.76 -18.04
N ILE A 10 -3.53 15.26 -18.36
CA ILE A 10 -4.80 15.98 -18.18
C ILE A 10 -5.35 15.74 -16.76
N PHE A 11 -5.26 14.51 -16.25
CA PHE A 11 -5.76 14.12 -14.93
C PHE A 11 -5.10 14.90 -13.80
N LEU A 12 -3.79 15.07 -13.83
CA LEU A 12 -3.04 15.73 -12.76
C LEU A 12 -3.44 17.21 -12.58
N PRO A 13 -3.44 18.08 -13.64
CA PRO A 13 -3.90 19.45 -13.51
C PRO A 13 -5.37 19.56 -13.10
N LEU A 14 -6.23 18.65 -13.55
CA LEU A 14 -7.64 18.63 -13.21
C LEU A 14 -7.82 18.35 -11.70
N VAL A 15 -7.15 17.34 -11.16
CA VAL A 15 -7.16 17.04 -9.71
C VAL A 15 -6.61 18.23 -8.92
N PHE A 16 -5.54 18.86 -9.42
CA PHE A 16 -4.94 20.03 -8.78
C PHE A 16 -5.91 21.22 -8.74
N LEU A 17 -6.58 21.55 -9.84
CA LEU A 17 -7.58 22.64 -9.87
C LEU A 17 -8.75 22.37 -8.92
N ILE A 18 -9.30 21.15 -8.95
CA ILE A 18 -10.39 20.75 -8.05
C ILE A 18 -9.94 20.82 -6.58
N TYR A 19 -8.70 20.44 -6.28
CA TYR A 19 -8.15 20.53 -4.93
C TYR A 19 -8.17 21.94 -4.35
N TRP A 20 -7.97 22.99 -5.18
CA TRP A 20 -8.03 24.37 -4.74
C TRP A 20 -9.47 24.87 -4.55
N ILE A 21 -10.42 24.35 -5.31
CA ILE A 21 -11.84 24.73 -5.23
C ILE A 21 -12.50 24.11 -3.99
N ILE A 22 -12.10 22.88 -3.62
CA ILE A 22 -12.71 22.12 -2.52
C ILE A 22 -12.26 22.67 -1.16
N PRO A 23 -13.21 22.84 -0.19
CA PRO A 23 -12.88 23.25 1.17
C PRO A 23 -11.98 22.22 1.86
N HIS A 24 -11.14 22.69 2.78
CA HIS A 24 -10.09 21.89 3.45
C HIS A 24 -10.57 20.56 4.03
N LYS A 25 -11.81 20.51 4.54
CA LYS A 25 -12.40 19.31 5.16
C LYS A 25 -12.54 18.13 4.20
N PHE A 26 -12.70 18.38 2.90
CA PHE A 26 -12.99 17.35 1.90
C PHE A 26 -11.79 17.05 0.97
N ARG A 27 -10.66 17.73 1.15
CA ARG A 27 -9.48 17.56 0.29
C ARG A 27 -8.92 16.14 0.34
N TRP A 28 -8.91 15.52 1.50
CA TRP A 28 -8.46 14.14 1.65
C TRP A 28 -9.34 13.14 0.88
N ILE A 29 -10.66 13.40 0.80
CA ILE A 29 -11.59 12.55 0.03
C ILE A 29 -11.28 12.65 -1.45
N LEU A 30 -11.05 13.86 -1.97
CA LEU A 30 -10.65 14.05 -3.36
C LEU A 30 -9.37 13.28 -3.68
N LEU A 31 -8.34 13.43 -2.85
CA LEU A 31 -7.05 12.77 -3.06
C LEU A 31 -7.19 11.24 -2.99
N LEU A 32 -8.00 10.73 -2.06
CA LEU A 32 -8.27 9.31 -1.92
C LEU A 32 -8.97 8.74 -3.18
N ILE A 33 -10.04 9.40 -3.62
CA ILE A 33 -10.80 8.99 -4.80
C ILE A 33 -9.92 9.06 -6.05
N SER A 34 -9.14 10.12 -6.21
CA SER A 34 -8.22 10.30 -7.34
C SER A 34 -7.15 9.22 -7.36
N SER A 35 -6.59 8.87 -6.20
CA SER A 35 -5.59 7.81 -6.07
C SER A 35 -6.19 6.45 -6.43
N TYR A 36 -7.36 6.12 -5.91
CA TYR A 36 -8.01 4.85 -6.24
C TYR A 36 -8.44 4.77 -7.71
N TYR A 37 -8.94 5.86 -8.28
CA TYR A 37 -9.25 5.95 -9.70
C TYR A 37 -8.00 5.68 -10.56
N PHE A 38 -6.86 6.27 -10.17
CA PHE A 38 -5.58 6.04 -10.85
C PHE A 38 -5.18 4.55 -10.80
N TYR A 39 -5.26 3.89 -9.64
CA TYR A 39 -4.95 2.45 -9.53
C TYR A 39 -5.97 1.57 -10.25
N MET A 40 -7.27 1.90 -10.20
CA MET A 40 -8.32 1.16 -10.90
C MET A 40 -8.16 1.19 -12.42
N SER A 41 -7.62 2.26 -12.97
CA SER A 41 -7.38 2.36 -14.42
C SER A 41 -6.30 1.39 -14.93
N TRP A 42 -5.54 0.75 -14.04
CA TRP A 42 -4.64 -0.35 -14.35
C TRP A 42 -5.33 -1.71 -14.15
N ASN A 43 -5.80 -1.96 -12.97
CA ASN A 43 -6.57 -3.16 -12.62
C ASN A 43 -7.27 -2.97 -11.27
N ALA A 44 -8.58 -3.17 -11.23
CA ALA A 44 -9.37 -3.02 -10.00
C ALA A 44 -8.90 -3.93 -8.84
N LYS A 45 -8.28 -5.07 -9.15
CA LYS A 45 -7.71 -5.99 -8.13
C LYS A 45 -6.62 -5.34 -7.28
N TYR A 46 -5.91 -4.34 -7.81
CA TYR A 46 -4.85 -3.66 -7.06
C TYR A 46 -5.40 -2.78 -5.94
N VAL A 47 -6.57 -2.19 -6.13
CA VAL A 47 -7.22 -1.39 -5.08
C VAL A 47 -7.58 -2.27 -3.90
N VAL A 48 -8.06 -3.50 -4.13
CA VAL A 48 -8.37 -4.46 -3.06
C VAL A 48 -7.10 -4.79 -2.27
N LEU A 49 -5.98 -4.98 -2.95
CA LEU A 49 -4.69 -5.28 -2.31
C LEU A 49 -4.21 -4.11 -1.45
N ILE A 50 -4.23 -2.89 -1.97
CA ILE A 50 -3.85 -1.67 -1.24
C ILE A 50 -4.77 -1.47 -0.04
N LEU A 51 -6.09 -1.64 -0.21
CA LEU A 51 -7.05 -1.54 0.88
C LEU A 51 -6.78 -2.57 1.97
N THR A 52 -6.51 -3.82 1.60
CA THR A 52 -6.22 -4.89 2.57
C THR A 52 -4.98 -4.57 3.40
N THR A 53 -3.87 -4.18 2.75
CA THR A 53 -2.64 -3.81 3.45
C THR A 53 -2.84 -2.56 4.32
N THR A 54 -3.59 -1.57 3.84
CA THR A 54 -3.94 -0.36 4.59
C THR A 54 -4.79 -0.68 5.82
N CYS A 55 -5.81 -1.54 5.70
CA CYS A 55 -6.65 -1.95 6.83
C CYS A 55 -5.84 -2.70 7.89
N ILE A 56 -5.01 -3.66 7.47
CA ILE A 56 -4.19 -4.46 8.39
C ILE A 56 -3.24 -3.55 9.17
N SER A 57 -2.50 -2.70 8.49
CA SER A 57 -1.54 -1.79 9.13
C SER A 57 -2.22 -0.75 10.03
N TYR A 58 -3.38 -0.23 9.64
CA TYR A 58 -4.17 0.68 10.45
C TYR A 58 -4.60 0.03 11.76
N ILE A 59 -5.16 -1.18 11.69
CA ILE A 59 -5.56 -1.94 12.89
C ILE A 59 -4.35 -2.25 13.76
N CYS A 60 -3.24 -2.69 13.18
CA CYS A 60 -2.00 -2.96 13.91
C CYS A 60 -1.47 -1.70 14.61
N ALA A 61 -1.50 -0.53 13.96
CA ALA A 61 -1.06 0.72 14.55
C ALA A 61 -1.92 1.12 15.76
N ILE A 62 -3.25 1.02 15.65
CA ILE A 62 -4.15 1.29 16.77
C ILE A 62 -3.93 0.31 17.94
N LEU A 63 -3.72 -0.97 17.62
CA LEU A 63 -3.43 -1.98 18.65
C LEU A 63 -2.09 -1.71 19.36
N LEU A 64 -1.08 -1.26 18.62
CA LEU A 64 0.23 -0.87 19.17
C LEU A 64 0.13 0.30 20.13
N GLU A 65 -0.79 1.24 19.90
CA GLU A 65 -1.03 2.35 20.81
C GLU A 65 -1.80 1.91 22.05
N ARG A 66 -2.73 0.94 21.89
CA ARG A 66 -3.60 0.47 22.97
C ARG A 66 -2.88 -0.42 23.99
N PHE A 67 -1.89 -1.18 23.57
CA PHE A 67 -1.18 -2.13 24.43
C PHE A 67 0.17 -1.59 24.86
N ASP A 68 0.42 -1.55 26.19
CA ASP A 68 1.70 -1.12 26.76
C ASP A 68 2.70 -2.26 26.99
N ALA A 69 2.21 -3.50 27.09
CA ALA A 69 3.06 -4.67 27.30
C ALA A 69 4.04 -4.88 26.16
N LYS A 70 5.35 -4.83 26.43
CA LYS A 70 6.43 -4.96 25.42
C LYS A 70 6.30 -6.21 24.58
N THR A 71 5.89 -7.33 25.18
CA THR A 71 5.73 -8.61 24.48
C THR A 71 4.59 -8.54 23.45
N MET A 72 3.43 -7.98 23.85
CA MET A 72 2.28 -7.81 22.94
C MET A 72 2.61 -6.85 21.79
N ARG A 73 3.26 -5.74 22.08
CA ARG A 73 3.70 -4.79 21.04
C ARG A 73 4.64 -5.44 20.04
N ARG A 74 5.62 -6.22 20.51
CA ARG A 74 6.52 -6.97 19.63
C ARG A 74 5.78 -7.99 18.77
N LEU A 75 4.81 -8.70 19.34
CA LEU A 75 4.00 -9.69 18.62
C LEU A 75 3.16 -9.01 17.52
N ILE A 76 2.48 -7.91 17.83
CA ILE A 76 1.69 -7.14 16.85
C ILE A 76 2.59 -6.64 15.71
N LEU A 77 3.77 -6.10 16.02
CA LEU A 77 4.72 -5.66 15.02
C LEU A 77 5.16 -6.82 14.11
N LEU A 78 5.54 -7.97 14.71
CA LEU A 78 5.97 -9.14 13.93
C LEU A 78 4.84 -9.66 13.04
N MET A 79 3.61 -9.72 13.53
CA MET A 79 2.45 -10.13 12.73
C MET A 79 2.21 -9.16 11.55
N SER A 80 2.29 -7.86 11.79
CA SER A 80 2.16 -6.85 10.73
C SER A 80 3.26 -7.01 9.67
N LEU A 81 4.52 -7.19 10.09
CA LEU A 81 5.65 -7.44 9.20
C LEU A 81 5.44 -8.70 8.37
N LEU A 82 5.09 -9.82 9.02
CA LEU A 82 4.88 -11.10 8.34
C LEU A 82 3.76 -11.02 7.30
N VAL A 83 2.63 -10.39 7.63
CA VAL A 83 1.50 -10.27 6.70
C VAL A 83 1.86 -9.36 5.53
N CYS A 84 2.39 -8.17 5.78
CA CYS A 84 2.71 -7.21 4.71
C CYS A 84 3.84 -7.72 3.80
N LEU A 85 4.91 -8.28 4.38
CA LEU A 85 6.01 -8.87 3.61
C LEU A 85 5.57 -10.17 2.93
N GLY A 86 4.69 -10.96 3.56
CA GLY A 86 4.11 -12.15 2.96
C GLY A 86 3.30 -11.84 1.71
N ILE A 87 2.46 -10.82 1.75
CA ILE A 87 1.72 -10.31 0.58
C ILE A 87 2.72 -9.89 -0.51
N LEU A 88 3.72 -9.09 -0.15
CA LEU A 88 4.76 -8.65 -1.09
C LEU A 88 5.50 -9.82 -1.72
N PHE A 89 5.86 -10.82 -0.89
CA PHE A 89 6.56 -12.03 -1.34
C PHE A 89 5.71 -12.82 -2.35
N VAL A 90 4.45 -13.07 -2.04
CA VAL A 90 3.53 -13.79 -2.92
C VAL A 90 3.38 -13.08 -4.26
N PHE A 91 3.15 -11.78 -4.29
CA PHE A 91 2.92 -11.06 -5.54
C PHE A 91 4.19 -10.84 -6.35
N LYS A 92 5.34 -10.66 -5.71
CA LYS A 92 6.60 -10.32 -6.40
C LYS A 92 7.47 -11.54 -6.71
N TYR A 93 7.53 -12.51 -5.80
CA TYR A 93 8.50 -13.60 -5.88
C TYR A 93 7.88 -14.97 -6.13
N TYR A 94 6.55 -15.11 -6.09
CA TYR A 94 5.89 -16.42 -6.26
C TYR A 94 6.32 -17.13 -7.53
N ASN A 95 6.19 -16.49 -8.69
CA ASN A 95 6.52 -17.11 -9.97
C ASN A 95 8.01 -17.43 -10.08
N TRP A 96 8.87 -16.56 -9.57
CA TRP A 96 10.31 -16.80 -9.55
C TRP A 96 10.67 -17.99 -8.64
N THR A 97 10.09 -18.05 -7.45
CA THR A 97 10.33 -19.16 -6.52
C THR A 97 9.81 -20.46 -7.07
N MET A 98 8.60 -20.45 -7.66
CA MET A 98 8.01 -21.65 -8.24
C MET A 98 8.78 -22.14 -9.48
N SER A 99 9.26 -21.25 -10.34
CA SER A 99 10.11 -21.66 -11.48
C SER A 99 11.44 -22.24 -11.03
N SER A 100 12.05 -21.70 -9.99
CA SER A 100 13.29 -22.24 -9.41
C SER A 100 13.06 -23.61 -8.76
N LEU A 101 11.95 -23.76 -8.05
CA LEU A 101 11.58 -25.04 -7.41
C LEU A 101 11.24 -26.11 -8.43
N SER A 102 10.52 -25.76 -9.51
CA SER A 102 10.19 -26.68 -10.58
C SER A 102 11.43 -27.21 -11.31
N SER A 103 12.43 -26.35 -11.50
CA SER A 103 13.73 -26.77 -12.04
C SER A 103 14.47 -27.74 -11.14
N LEU A 104 14.37 -27.54 -9.81
CA LEU A 104 15.06 -28.36 -8.83
C LEU A 104 14.39 -29.73 -8.64
N PHE A 105 13.06 -29.76 -8.60
CA PHE A 105 12.27 -30.97 -8.30
C PHE A 105 11.70 -31.64 -9.55
N LYS A 106 11.97 -31.11 -10.75
CA LYS A 106 11.43 -31.62 -12.04
C LYS A 106 9.90 -31.76 -12.05
N THR A 107 9.22 -30.90 -11.33
CA THR A 107 7.74 -30.88 -11.21
C THR A 107 7.20 -29.72 -12.02
N GLU A 108 6.24 -29.98 -12.92
CA GLU A 108 5.57 -28.89 -13.67
C GLU A 108 4.65 -28.11 -12.74
N VAL A 109 5.08 -26.93 -12.31
CA VAL A 109 4.23 -25.99 -11.58
C VAL A 109 3.72 -24.93 -12.56
N LYS A 110 2.41 -24.81 -12.70
CA LYS A 110 1.80 -23.78 -13.55
C LYS A 110 2.10 -22.39 -12.97
N PRO A 111 2.70 -21.50 -13.76
CA PRO A 111 2.87 -20.12 -13.34
C PRO A 111 1.48 -19.47 -13.16
N ILE A 112 1.32 -18.70 -12.11
CA ILE A 112 0.11 -17.89 -11.90
C ILE A 112 0.35 -16.55 -12.57
N ASP A 113 -0.57 -16.11 -13.42
CA ASP A 113 -0.55 -14.77 -14.04
C ASP A 113 -0.88 -13.70 -12.98
N LEU A 114 0.04 -13.54 -12.02
CA LEU A 114 0.02 -12.45 -11.07
C LEU A 114 0.63 -11.23 -11.74
N ILE A 115 -0.22 -10.37 -12.29
CA ILE A 115 0.25 -9.08 -12.78
C ILE A 115 0.76 -8.29 -11.58
N LEU A 116 2.03 -7.91 -11.61
CA LEU A 116 2.66 -7.18 -10.51
C LEU A 116 2.12 -5.74 -10.45
N PRO A 117 1.46 -5.32 -9.35
CA PRO A 117 1.02 -3.93 -9.24
C PRO A 117 2.23 -3.00 -9.15
N VAL A 118 2.19 -1.92 -9.96
CA VAL A 118 3.22 -0.88 -9.89
C VAL A 118 3.22 -0.25 -8.51
N GLY A 119 4.39 -0.15 -7.90
CA GLY A 119 4.54 0.45 -6.59
C GLY A 119 4.24 -0.46 -5.39
N ILE A 120 3.95 -1.78 -5.59
CA ILE A 120 3.64 -2.69 -4.46
C ILE A 120 4.72 -2.67 -3.39
N SER A 121 5.98 -2.70 -3.76
CA SER A 121 7.09 -2.64 -2.81
C SER A 121 7.10 -1.31 -2.05
N PHE A 122 6.84 -0.22 -2.76
CA PHE A 122 6.90 1.11 -2.20
C PHE A 122 5.83 1.32 -1.12
N TYR A 123 4.55 1.10 -1.45
CA TYR A 123 3.49 1.28 -0.45
C TYR A 123 3.57 0.25 0.69
N THR A 124 4.09 -0.96 0.43
CA THR A 124 4.34 -1.94 1.50
C THR A 124 5.41 -1.42 2.47
N PHE A 125 6.54 -0.91 1.98
CA PHE A 125 7.58 -0.36 2.84
C PHE A 125 7.12 0.91 3.56
N GLN A 126 6.35 1.76 2.92
CA GLN A 126 5.75 2.94 3.55
C GLN A 126 4.81 2.54 4.70
N THR A 127 3.97 1.54 4.47
CA THR A 127 3.08 0.97 5.49
C THR A 127 3.87 0.40 6.67
N LEU A 128 4.94 -0.35 6.38
CA LEU A 128 5.80 -0.93 7.42
C LEU A 128 6.56 0.15 8.19
N GLY A 129 7.10 1.17 7.51
CA GLY A 129 7.75 2.32 8.15
C GLY A 129 6.81 2.97 9.17
N TYR A 130 5.58 3.27 8.76
CA TYR A 130 4.58 3.83 9.66
C TYR A 130 4.31 2.94 10.90
N VAL A 131 4.12 1.63 10.72
CA VAL A 131 3.87 0.70 11.85
C VAL A 131 5.09 0.64 12.78
N ILE A 132 6.31 0.69 12.24
CA ILE A 132 7.55 0.71 13.03
C ILE A 132 7.65 2.02 13.83
N ASP A 133 7.34 3.17 13.24
CA ASP A 133 7.38 4.47 13.91
C ASP A 133 6.37 4.55 15.07
N VAL A 134 5.15 4.00 14.87
CA VAL A 134 4.16 3.86 15.95
C VAL A 134 4.66 2.88 17.03
N TYR A 135 5.31 1.77 16.65
CA TYR A 135 5.91 0.84 17.61
C TYR A 135 6.99 1.52 18.44
N ARG A 136 7.85 2.34 17.83
CA ARG A 136 8.91 3.09 18.51
C ARG A 136 8.38 4.23 19.36
N ARG A 137 7.12 4.60 19.18
CA ARG A 137 6.45 5.78 19.79
C ARG A 137 6.99 7.11 19.26
N ASP A 138 7.58 7.11 18.09
CA ASP A 138 8.05 8.32 17.42
C ASP A 138 6.86 9.14 16.90
N ILE A 139 5.77 8.44 16.52
CA ILE A 139 4.49 9.04 16.10
C ILE A 139 3.32 8.35 16.80
N GLN A 140 2.20 9.08 16.92
CA GLN A 140 0.93 8.52 17.37
C GLN A 140 0.18 7.86 16.21
N ALA A 141 -0.62 6.84 16.50
CA ALA A 141 -1.43 6.21 15.47
C ALA A 141 -2.51 7.17 14.96
N GLU A 142 -2.59 7.29 13.63
CA GLU A 142 -3.64 8.10 12.99
C GLU A 142 -5.01 7.46 13.24
N ARG A 143 -5.94 8.23 13.79
CA ARG A 143 -7.28 7.75 14.13
C ARG A 143 -8.28 7.85 12.99
N HIS A 144 -7.96 8.67 11.99
CA HIS A 144 -8.84 8.87 10.85
C HIS A 144 -8.41 7.96 9.68
N PHE A 145 -9.13 6.85 9.49
CA PHE A 145 -8.81 5.86 8.45
C PHE A 145 -8.66 6.47 7.05
N GLY A 146 -9.53 7.44 6.68
CA GLY A 146 -9.48 8.06 5.36
C GLY A 146 -8.20 8.87 5.12
N ILE A 147 -7.69 9.57 6.13
CA ILE A 147 -6.42 10.31 6.04
C ILE A 147 -5.26 9.33 5.90
N TYR A 148 -5.26 8.27 6.71
CA TYR A 148 -4.26 7.21 6.63
C TYR A 148 -4.28 6.50 5.28
N ALA A 149 -5.47 6.13 4.79
CA ALA A 149 -5.63 5.51 3.47
C ALA A 149 -5.14 6.41 2.35
N THR A 150 -5.38 7.73 2.43
CA THR A 150 -4.85 8.71 1.47
C THR A 150 -3.32 8.73 1.52
N PHE A 151 -2.73 8.71 2.71
CA PHE A 151 -1.27 8.70 2.88
C PHE A 151 -0.63 7.49 2.20
N ILE A 152 -1.20 6.28 2.37
CA ILE A 152 -0.66 5.05 1.78
C ILE A 152 -0.91 4.97 0.27
N SER A 153 -2.08 5.40 -0.20
CA SER A 153 -2.49 5.24 -1.59
C SER A 153 -2.14 6.41 -2.50
N PHE A 154 -1.46 7.45 -1.98
CA PHE A 154 -1.19 8.66 -2.75
C PHE A 154 -0.36 8.34 -4.01
N PHE A 155 -0.96 8.55 -5.18
CA PHE A 155 -0.44 8.10 -6.47
C PHE A 155 0.86 8.77 -6.92
N GLN A 156 1.24 9.91 -6.34
CA GLN A 156 2.49 10.61 -6.70
C GLN A 156 3.72 10.11 -5.92
N ILE A 157 3.54 9.41 -4.80
CA ILE A 157 4.66 9.02 -3.93
C ILE A 157 5.62 8.05 -4.64
N GLY A 158 5.11 7.16 -5.50
CA GLY A 158 5.94 6.21 -6.25
C GLY A 158 6.96 6.85 -7.19
N ARG A 159 6.90 8.15 -7.45
CA ARG A 159 7.82 8.88 -8.32
C ARG A 159 8.89 9.69 -7.60
N ALA A 160 8.77 9.91 -6.30
CA ALA A 160 9.72 10.74 -5.56
C ALA A 160 11.11 10.09 -5.35
N HIS A 161 11.28 8.83 -5.77
CA HIS A 161 12.48 8.03 -5.55
C HIS A 161 13.03 7.36 -6.83
N VAL A 162 12.72 7.88 -8.01
CA VAL A 162 13.35 7.44 -9.26
C VAL A 162 14.30 8.49 -9.76
#